data_3342a62baf15c6bbae071a2bdd06b204
#
_entry.id   3342a62baf15c6bbae071a2bdd06b204
#
_cell.length_a   1.000
_cell.length_b   1.000
_cell.length_c   1.000
_cell.angle_alpha   90.00
_cell.angle_beta   90.00
_cell.angle_gamma   90.00
#
_symmetry.space_group_name_H-M   'P 1'
#
loop_
_entity.id
_entity.type
_entity.pdbx_description
1 polymer ?
#
loop_
_entity_poly.entity_id
_entity_poly.type
_entity_poly.pdbx_seq_one_letter_code
_entity_poly.pdbx_strand_id
1 'polypeptide(L)'
;MSVYLSTQKVIKDWIDYNDHMNVSFYLLMFDKYGADTLNNIFQMGEHSAKTTKKSTMIVESHITYNQELQLNDEVDIDCIYFDHDKKRLQYKMEMIHKEKKFLASTIEILALYVDLNERKVAEFEDEKVKLMDEFINKNKSKFKNENLKFSPKLKK
;
A
#
# COMPACT_ATOMS: atom_id res chain seq x y z
N MET A 1 5.06 -0.87 -16.66
CA MET A 1 6.07 -0.59 -15.64
C MET A 1 5.38 -0.14 -14.36
N SER A 2 5.96 -0.47 -13.22
CA SER A 2 5.42 -0.16 -11.90
C SER A 2 6.57 -0.05 -10.91
N VAL A 3 6.29 0.33 -9.68
CA VAL A 3 7.31 0.43 -8.63
C VAL A 3 7.25 -0.84 -7.78
N TYR A 4 8.26 -1.68 -7.93
CA TYR A 4 8.36 -2.91 -7.16
C TYR A 4 8.54 -2.60 -5.67
N LEU A 5 7.77 -3.27 -4.82
CA LEU A 5 7.87 -3.11 -3.37
C LEU A 5 8.42 -4.35 -2.68
N SER A 6 7.84 -5.53 -2.93
CA SER A 6 8.26 -6.76 -2.28
C SER A 6 7.78 -7.99 -3.03
N THR A 7 8.38 -9.14 -2.70
CA THR A 7 7.93 -10.47 -3.15
C THR A 7 7.58 -11.31 -1.93
N GLN A 8 6.42 -11.97 -1.97
CA GLN A 8 5.95 -12.81 -0.88
C GLN A 8 5.46 -14.14 -1.38
N LYS A 9 5.54 -15.15 -0.53
CA LYS A 9 5.08 -16.50 -0.80
C LYS A 9 3.83 -16.81 0.01
N VAL A 10 2.84 -17.43 -0.63
CA VAL A 10 1.63 -17.91 0.05
C VAL A 10 2.00 -19.10 0.94
N ILE A 11 1.72 -18.97 2.23
CA ILE A 11 2.03 -20.00 3.23
C ILE A 11 0.80 -20.83 3.58
N LYS A 12 1.02 -22.01 4.16
CA LYS A 12 -0.04 -22.96 4.50
C LYS A 12 -1.11 -22.36 5.41
N ASP A 13 -0.71 -21.54 6.38
CA ASP A 13 -1.64 -20.92 7.34
C ASP A 13 -2.66 -19.98 6.70
N TRP A 14 -2.41 -19.55 5.46
CA TRP A 14 -3.31 -18.65 4.73
C TRP A 14 -4.31 -19.38 3.84
N ILE A 15 -4.16 -20.70 3.69
CA ILE A 15 -5.04 -21.54 2.85
C ILE A 15 -6.26 -21.95 3.65
N ASP A 16 -7.44 -21.79 3.08
CA ASP A 16 -8.70 -22.19 3.70
C ASP A 16 -9.27 -23.47 3.08
N TYR A 17 -10.50 -23.79 3.48
CA TYR A 17 -11.17 -25.03 3.04
C TYR A 17 -11.46 -25.09 1.53
N ASN A 18 -11.29 -23.98 0.80
CA ASN A 18 -11.44 -23.95 -0.65
C ASN A 18 -10.13 -24.28 -1.40
N ASP A 19 -9.08 -24.64 -0.67
CA ASP A 19 -7.74 -24.95 -1.22
C ASP A 19 -7.07 -23.78 -1.93
N HIS A 20 -7.43 -22.55 -1.58
CA HIS A 20 -6.74 -21.35 -2.07
C HIS A 20 -6.58 -20.34 -0.94
N MET A 21 -5.78 -19.30 -1.19
CA MET A 21 -5.54 -18.27 -0.17
C MET A 21 -6.85 -17.59 0.23
N ASN A 22 -7.13 -17.58 1.55
CA ASN A 22 -8.33 -16.94 2.07
C ASN A 22 -8.29 -15.43 1.79
N VAL A 23 -9.44 -14.86 1.52
CA VAL A 23 -9.62 -13.46 1.13
C VAL A 23 -8.96 -12.48 2.10
N SER A 24 -8.95 -12.76 3.40
CA SER A 24 -8.38 -11.88 4.41
C SER A 24 -6.87 -11.72 4.29
N PHE A 25 -6.18 -12.68 3.70
CA PHE A 25 -4.71 -12.63 3.57
C PHE A 25 -4.23 -11.79 2.38
N TYR A 26 -5.08 -11.53 1.40
CA TYR A 26 -4.78 -10.53 0.38
C TYR A 26 -4.58 -9.15 1.01
N LEU A 27 -5.49 -8.75 1.90
CA LEU A 27 -5.36 -7.49 2.63
C LEU A 27 -4.13 -7.49 3.53
N LEU A 28 -3.88 -8.57 4.26
CA LEU A 28 -2.71 -8.70 5.12
C LEU A 28 -1.41 -8.52 4.33
N MET A 29 -1.31 -9.16 3.16
CA MET A 29 -0.12 -9.05 2.30
C MET A 29 0.09 -7.62 1.80
N PHE A 30 -0.97 -6.96 1.34
CA PHE A 30 -0.89 -5.56 0.91
C PHE A 30 -0.48 -4.64 2.06
N ASP A 31 -1.01 -4.87 3.25
CA ASP A 31 -0.69 -4.04 4.42
C ASP A 31 0.77 -4.25 4.86
N LYS A 32 1.13 -5.48 5.18
CA LYS A 32 2.46 -5.77 5.74
C LYS A 32 3.60 -5.65 4.75
N TYR A 33 3.37 -6.03 3.50
CA TYR A 33 4.45 -6.14 2.51
C TYR A 33 4.36 -5.10 1.40
N GLY A 34 3.30 -4.31 1.38
CA GLY A 34 3.12 -3.20 0.46
C GLY A 34 3.11 -1.85 1.19
N ALA A 35 2.08 -1.60 1.99
CA ALA A 35 1.91 -0.33 2.70
C ALA A 35 3.08 -0.04 3.66
N ASP A 36 3.52 -1.03 4.43
CA ASP A 36 4.66 -0.86 5.33
C ASP A 36 5.94 -0.52 4.56
N THR A 37 6.15 -1.13 3.40
CA THR A 37 7.30 -0.81 2.55
C THR A 37 7.25 0.64 2.08
N LEU A 38 6.10 1.12 1.60
CA LEU A 38 5.91 2.52 1.22
C LEU A 38 6.15 3.46 2.40
N ASN A 39 5.54 3.16 3.55
CA ASN A 39 5.69 3.98 4.75
C ASN A 39 7.15 4.08 5.19
N ASN A 40 7.92 3.02 5.06
CA ASN A 40 9.35 3.03 5.36
C ASN A 40 10.15 3.92 4.41
N ILE A 41 9.78 3.94 3.12
CA ILE A 41 10.40 4.85 2.14
C ILE A 41 10.23 6.32 2.58
N PHE A 42 9.05 6.65 3.12
CA PHE A 42 8.73 8.01 3.56
C PHE A 42 9.09 8.27 5.03
N GLN A 43 9.72 7.30 5.70
CA GLN A 43 10.06 7.38 7.13
C GLN A 43 8.83 7.62 8.02
N MET A 44 7.73 6.94 7.70
CA MET A 44 6.45 7.03 8.42
C MET A 44 5.98 5.67 8.95
N GLY A 45 6.87 4.67 8.97
CA GLY A 45 6.54 3.32 9.39
C GLY A 45 6.62 3.10 10.89
N GLU A 46 6.87 1.85 11.29
CA GLU A 46 6.91 1.42 12.69
C GLU A 46 7.92 2.22 13.53
N HIS A 47 9.11 2.50 12.98
CA HIS A 47 10.13 3.27 13.67
C HIS A 47 9.61 4.68 14.01
N SER A 48 8.95 5.35 13.05
CA SER A 48 8.35 6.67 13.28
C SER A 48 7.27 6.61 14.37
N ALA A 49 6.42 5.58 14.35
CA ALA A 49 5.39 5.41 15.38
C ALA A 49 5.99 5.30 16.78
N LYS A 50 7.12 4.60 16.90
CA LYS A 50 7.81 4.41 18.18
C LYS A 50 8.58 5.65 18.65
N THR A 51 9.17 6.40 17.74
CA THR A 51 10.07 7.53 18.09
C THR A 51 9.37 8.87 18.07
N THR A 52 8.66 9.23 16.98
CA THR A 52 7.98 10.52 16.85
C THR A 52 6.53 10.51 17.35
N LYS A 53 5.98 9.32 17.60
CA LYS A 53 4.57 9.11 17.93
C LYS A 53 3.62 9.58 16.83
N LYS A 54 4.09 9.57 15.58
CA LYS A 54 3.26 9.84 14.40
C LYS A 54 3.35 8.70 13.44
N SER A 55 2.24 8.39 12.78
CA SER A 55 2.12 7.25 11.90
C SER A 55 0.96 7.46 10.92
N THR A 56 0.81 6.53 9.99
CA THR A 56 -0.33 6.53 9.07
C THR A 56 -1.39 5.54 9.55
N MET A 57 -2.66 5.88 9.29
CA MET A 57 -3.79 4.98 9.51
C MET A 57 -4.64 4.90 8.26
N ILE A 58 -4.91 3.67 7.81
CA ILE A 58 -5.79 3.42 6.68
C ILE A 58 -7.22 3.71 7.12
N VAL A 59 -7.94 4.54 6.37
CA VAL A 59 -9.34 4.90 6.64
C VAL A 59 -10.32 4.38 5.60
N GLU A 60 -9.84 4.15 4.37
CA GLU A 60 -10.65 3.53 3.32
C GLU A 60 -9.75 2.68 2.44
N SER A 61 -10.31 1.59 1.93
CA SER A 61 -9.67 0.79 0.91
C SER A 61 -10.70 0.23 -0.06
N HIS A 62 -10.27 0.07 -1.30
CA HIS A 62 -11.02 -0.64 -2.33
C HIS A 62 -10.14 -1.76 -2.86
N ILE A 63 -10.53 -2.99 -2.61
CA ILE A 63 -9.78 -4.17 -3.00
C ILE A 63 -10.55 -4.99 -4.02
N THR A 64 -9.85 -5.54 -5.01
CA THR A 64 -10.41 -6.47 -5.98
C THR A 64 -9.69 -7.81 -5.91
N TYR A 65 -10.41 -8.88 -6.16
CA TYR A 65 -9.88 -10.25 -6.18
C TYR A 65 -10.05 -10.76 -7.61
N ASN A 66 -8.94 -10.78 -8.35
CA ASN A 66 -8.98 -11.01 -9.79
C ASN A 66 -8.73 -12.47 -10.17
N GLN A 67 -7.82 -13.12 -9.45
CA GLN A 67 -7.51 -14.53 -9.67
C GLN A 67 -6.95 -15.14 -8.38
N GLU A 68 -7.38 -16.35 -8.05
CA GLU A 68 -6.99 -17.02 -6.81
C GLU A 68 -5.50 -17.36 -6.77
N LEU A 69 -4.96 -17.36 -5.55
CA LEU A 69 -3.61 -17.81 -5.25
C LEU A 69 -3.67 -19.11 -4.45
N GLN A 70 -2.72 -19.99 -4.73
CA GLN A 70 -2.61 -21.29 -4.09
C GLN A 70 -1.36 -21.39 -3.24
N LEU A 71 -1.27 -22.45 -2.44
CA LEU A 71 -0.11 -22.71 -1.58
C LEU A 71 1.19 -22.66 -2.41
N ASN A 72 2.18 -22.00 -1.86
CA ASN A 72 3.53 -21.81 -2.44
C ASN A 72 3.61 -20.88 -3.65
N ASP A 73 2.50 -20.29 -4.10
CA ASP A 73 2.57 -19.25 -5.11
C ASP A 73 3.40 -18.07 -4.58
N GLU A 74 4.25 -17.53 -5.42
CA GLU A 74 4.97 -16.28 -5.12
C GLU A 74 4.35 -15.13 -5.88
N VAL A 75 4.24 -13.98 -5.21
CA VAL A 75 3.67 -12.78 -5.81
C VAL A 75 4.58 -11.59 -5.61
N ASP A 76 4.61 -10.71 -6.60
CA ASP A 76 5.22 -9.40 -6.49
C ASP A 76 4.12 -8.38 -6.15
N ILE A 77 4.41 -7.53 -5.18
CA ILE A 77 3.55 -6.40 -4.82
C ILE A 77 4.21 -5.14 -5.37
N ASP A 78 3.48 -4.46 -6.26
CA ASP A 78 3.95 -3.27 -6.94
C ASP A 78 3.05 -2.09 -6.62
N CYS A 79 3.65 -0.91 -6.46
CA CYS A 79 2.92 0.35 -6.41
C CYS A 79 2.72 0.88 -7.83
N ILE A 80 1.47 1.13 -8.20
CA ILE A 80 1.11 1.62 -9.53
C ILE A 80 0.59 3.05 -9.52
N TYR A 81 0.42 3.64 -8.35
CA TYR A 81 0.02 5.04 -8.18
C TYR A 81 0.31 5.50 -6.76
N PHE A 82 0.72 6.75 -6.63
CA PHE A 82 0.90 7.41 -5.32
C PHE A 82 0.67 8.91 -5.46
N ASP A 83 -0.09 9.47 -4.50
CA ASP A 83 -0.27 10.91 -4.35
C ASP A 83 -0.55 11.24 -2.88
N HIS A 84 -0.48 12.51 -2.52
CA HIS A 84 -0.74 12.97 -1.16
C HIS A 84 -1.23 14.41 -1.14
N ASP A 85 -1.82 14.80 -0.03
CA ASP A 85 -2.02 16.20 0.35
C ASP A 85 -1.29 16.49 1.67
N LYS A 86 -1.71 17.48 2.44
CA LYS A 86 -1.03 17.85 3.69
C LYS A 86 -1.18 16.82 4.79
N LYS A 87 -2.19 15.96 4.72
CA LYS A 87 -2.58 15.04 5.81
C LYS A 87 -2.89 13.63 5.33
N ARG A 88 -3.07 13.43 4.03
CA ARG A 88 -3.56 12.17 3.43
C ARG A 88 -2.59 11.60 2.45
N LEU A 89 -2.58 10.27 2.41
CA LEU A 89 -1.92 9.48 1.38
C LEU A 89 -2.98 8.77 0.56
N GLN A 90 -2.80 8.75 -0.74
CA GLN A 90 -3.56 7.90 -1.66
C GLN A 90 -2.58 7.07 -2.46
N TYR A 91 -2.75 5.76 -2.50
CA TYR A 91 -1.93 4.92 -3.34
C TYR A 91 -2.69 3.69 -3.81
N LYS A 92 -2.21 3.11 -4.90
CA LYS A 92 -2.77 1.89 -5.46
C LYS A 92 -1.66 0.88 -5.69
N MET A 93 -1.94 -0.38 -5.35
CA MET A 93 -0.99 -1.48 -5.50
C MET A 93 -1.63 -2.63 -6.28
N GLU A 94 -0.78 -3.39 -6.96
CA GLU A 94 -1.14 -4.63 -7.64
C GLU A 94 -0.36 -5.78 -7.04
N MET A 95 -1.00 -6.95 -7.00
CA MET A 95 -0.39 -8.21 -6.60
C MET A 95 -0.34 -9.10 -7.85
N ILE A 96 0.87 -9.38 -8.33
CA ILE A 96 1.12 -10.09 -9.58
C ILE A 96 1.78 -11.43 -9.29
N HIS A 97 1.24 -12.52 -9.83
CA HIS A 97 1.89 -13.84 -9.72
C HIS A 97 3.27 -13.76 -10.37
N LYS A 98 4.30 -14.07 -9.60
CA LYS A 98 5.69 -13.84 -10.03
C LYS A 98 6.06 -14.61 -11.29
N GLU A 99 5.70 -15.88 -11.37
CA GLU A 99 6.04 -16.75 -12.49
C GLU A 99 5.05 -16.61 -13.66
N LYS A 100 3.75 -16.74 -13.36
CA LYS A 100 2.69 -16.77 -14.39
C LYS A 100 2.24 -15.40 -14.84
N LYS A 101 2.65 -14.34 -14.15
CA LYS A 101 2.40 -12.93 -14.53
C LYS A 101 0.93 -12.51 -14.58
N PHE A 102 0.02 -13.25 -13.95
CA PHE A 102 -1.37 -12.82 -13.87
C PHE A 102 -1.60 -11.86 -12.70
N LEU A 103 -2.60 -11.02 -12.84
CA LEU A 103 -3.05 -10.11 -11.78
C LEU A 103 -3.90 -10.90 -10.77
N ALA A 104 -3.41 -11.04 -9.54
CA ALA A 104 -4.14 -11.73 -8.48
C ALA A 104 -5.10 -10.82 -7.75
N SER A 105 -4.68 -9.58 -7.47
CA SER A 105 -5.48 -8.63 -6.67
C SER A 105 -5.00 -7.22 -6.89
N THR A 106 -5.89 -6.24 -6.66
CA THR A 106 -5.53 -4.82 -6.58
C THR A 106 -6.08 -4.23 -5.30
N ILE A 107 -5.43 -3.19 -4.80
CA ILE A 107 -5.97 -2.40 -3.69
C ILE A 107 -5.66 -0.92 -3.91
N GLU A 108 -6.67 -0.08 -3.70
CA GLU A 108 -6.48 1.36 -3.57
C GLU A 108 -6.71 1.73 -2.11
N ILE A 109 -5.84 2.57 -1.55
CA ILE A 109 -5.84 2.92 -0.14
C ILE A 109 -5.88 4.43 0.01
N LEU A 110 -6.70 4.87 0.97
CA LEU A 110 -6.67 6.22 1.53
C LEU A 110 -6.25 6.12 2.99
N ALA A 111 -5.17 6.81 3.35
CA ALA A 111 -4.65 6.82 4.71
C ALA A 111 -4.50 8.25 5.23
N LEU A 112 -4.59 8.41 6.54
CA LEU A 112 -4.37 9.68 7.24
C LEU A 112 -3.07 9.62 8.02
N TYR A 113 -2.38 10.77 8.11
CA TYR A 113 -1.28 10.94 9.04
C TYR A 113 -1.84 11.36 10.39
N VAL A 114 -1.40 10.72 11.47
CA VAL A 114 -1.97 10.90 12.79
C VAL A 114 -0.91 11.08 13.87
N ASP A 115 -1.24 11.89 14.86
CA ASP A 115 -0.50 11.99 16.11
C ASP A 115 -1.06 10.94 17.08
N LEU A 116 -0.23 9.97 17.47
CA LEU A 116 -0.65 8.87 18.32
C LEU A 116 -0.85 9.26 19.78
N ASN A 117 -0.19 10.32 20.23
CA ASN A 117 -0.38 10.83 21.59
C ASN A 117 -1.73 11.54 21.73
N GLU A 118 -2.01 12.46 20.81
CA GLU A 118 -3.26 13.23 20.83
C GLU A 118 -4.43 12.52 20.17
N ARG A 119 -4.18 11.44 19.44
CA ARG A 119 -5.18 10.70 18.68
C ARG A 119 -5.94 11.57 17.68
N LYS A 120 -5.19 12.41 16.97
CA LYS A 120 -5.72 13.37 15.99
C LYS A 120 -4.95 13.28 14.69
N VAL A 121 -5.63 13.70 13.62
CA VAL A 121 -4.98 13.89 12.31
C VAL A 121 -3.92 14.97 12.43
N ALA A 122 -2.76 14.75 11.84
CA ALA A 122 -1.62 15.67 11.83
C ALA A 122 -1.22 16.00 10.40
N GLU A 123 -0.56 17.14 10.22
CA GLU A 123 0.07 17.47 8.95
C GLU A 123 1.44 16.79 8.86
N PHE A 124 1.83 16.40 7.65
CA PHE A 124 3.16 15.86 7.40
C PHE A 124 4.23 16.91 7.68
N GLU A 125 5.32 16.51 8.30
CA GLU A 125 6.51 17.33 8.41
C GLU A 125 7.10 17.59 7.02
N ASP A 126 7.79 18.73 6.85
CA ASP A 126 8.36 19.12 5.56
C ASP A 126 9.29 18.05 4.97
N GLU A 127 10.06 17.36 5.81
CA GLU A 127 10.94 16.29 5.37
C GLU A 127 10.18 15.09 4.80
N LYS A 128 9.00 14.78 5.33
CA LYS A 128 8.14 13.70 4.80
C LYS A 128 7.54 14.09 3.46
N VAL A 129 7.05 15.33 3.36
CA VAL A 129 6.54 15.88 2.10
C VAL A 129 7.62 15.81 1.02
N LYS A 130 8.84 16.19 1.36
CA LYS A 130 9.98 16.12 0.42
C LYS A 130 10.20 14.69 -0.09
N LEU A 131 10.21 13.71 0.80
CA LEU A 131 10.40 12.31 0.41
C LEU A 131 9.25 11.80 -0.48
N MET A 132 8.03 12.17 -0.17
CA MET A 132 6.87 11.79 -0.99
C MET A 132 6.93 12.46 -2.37
N ASP A 133 7.26 13.73 -2.44
CA ASP A 133 7.35 14.45 -3.70
C ASP A 133 8.50 13.92 -4.58
N GLU A 134 9.63 13.59 -3.99
CA GLU A 134 10.74 12.93 -4.70
C GLU A 134 10.32 11.57 -5.26
N PHE A 135 9.58 10.78 -4.49
CA PHE A 135 9.06 9.50 -4.93
C PHE A 135 8.09 9.67 -6.11
N ILE A 136 7.18 10.64 -6.02
CA ILE A 136 6.23 10.95 -7.11
C ILE A 136 6.98 11.37 -8.37
N ASN A 137 7.92 12.31 -8.25
CA ASN A 137 8.66 12.83 -9.40
C ASN A 137 9.50 11.75 -10.09
N LYS A 138 10.12 10.88 -9.31
CA LYS A 138 10.91 9.76 -9.81
C LYS A 138 10.07 8.73 -10.55
N ASN A 139 8.84 8.50 -10.11
CA ASN A 139 8.04 7.36 -10.55
C ASN A 139 6.78 7.72 -11.35
N LYS A 140 6.50 9.01 -11.55
CA LYS A 140 5.25 9.43 -12.21
C LYS A 140 5.02 8.82 -13.59
N SER A 141 6.08 8.54 -14.33
CA SER A 141 6.00 7.87 -15.63
C SER A 141 5.54 6.40 -15.54
N LYS A 142 5.62 5.82 -14.36
CA LYS A 142 5.19 4.43 -14.07
C LYS A 142 3.77 4.37 -13.51
N PHE A 143 3.18 5.52 -13.16
CA PHE A 143 1.88 5.56 -12.51
C PHE A 143 0.74 5.39 -13.50
N LYS A 144 -0.26 4.64 -13.06
CA LYS A 144 -1.49 4.37 -13.80
C LYS A 144 -2.63 5.12 -13.12
N ASN A 145 -3.21 6.10 -13.82
CA ASN A 145 -4.26 6.96 -13.26
C ASN A 145 -5.68 6.38 -13.45
N GLU A 146 -5.77 5.14 -13.90
CA GLU A 146 -7.05 4.52 -14.24
C GLU A 146 -7.77 3.98 -13.01
N ASN A 147 -9.09 4.15 -12.99
CA ASN A 147 -9.98 3.55 -11.98
C ASN A 147 -9.62 3.94 -10.53
N LEU A 148 -9.14 5.15 -10.32
CA LEU A 148 -8.87 5.67 -8.98
C LEU A 148 -10.18 6.11 -8.30
N LYS A 149 -10.35 5.69 -7.04
CA LYS A 149 -11.56 5.95 -6.24
C LYS A 149 -11.40 7.16 -5.32
N PHE A 150 -10.19 7.38 -4.79
CA PHE A 150 -9.97 8.32 -3.71
C PHE A 150 -9.32 9.64 -4.11
N SER A 151 -8.98 9.83 -5.39
CA SER A 151 -8.41 11.10 -5.86
C SER A 151 -9.24 12.33 -5.47
N PRO A 152 -10.60 12.29 -5.56
CA PRO A 152 -11.41 13.44 -5.16
C PRO A 152 -11.34 13.77 -3.67
N LYS A 153 -10.82 12.88 -2.85
CA LYS A 153 -10.71 13.10 -1.39
C LYS A 153 -9.45 13.85 -0.99
N LEU A 154 -8.46 13.94 -1.88
CA LEU A 154 -7.28 14.75 -1.64
C LEU A 154 -7.62 16.24 -1.78
N LYS A 155 -7.09 17.06 -0.88
CA LYS A 155 -7.32 18.51 -0.84
C LYS A 155 -5.99 19.23 -0.97
N LYS A 156 -5.57 19.41 -2.18
CA LYS A 156 -4.32 20.09 -2.49
C LYS A 156 -4.42 21.60 -2.43
#